data_996c44f3a76fdb18cfed00d7eb55de0d
#
_entry.id   996c44f3a76fdb18cfed00d7eb55de0d
#
_cell.length_a   1.000
_cell.length_b   1.000
_cell.length_c   1.000
_cell.angle_alpha   90.00
_cell.angle_beta   90.00
_cell.angle_gamma   90.00
#
_symmetry.space_group_name_H-M   'P 1'
#
loop_
_entity.id
_entity.type
_entity.pdbx_description
1 polymer ?
#
loop_
_entity_poly.entity_id
_entity_poly.type
_entity_poly.pdbx_seq_one_letter_code
_entity_poly.pdbx_strand_id
1 'polypeptide(L)'
;YPKGTMLKVYERDTGKYLGEIEQARQTYSVVGNMNEYQVTIGETTFGGRPELADSTGIIDYGSLLYIGLQRSRTAREAIKIMTDLVQQYGYYSEGESFTIADPNEIWIMEMIGKGPGIRGAVWVAVRVPDDCISAHANQSRIHQFDMNDKENCMYSPDVVSFAREKGYFNGVNKDFSFSLAYAPLDFGARRFCEARVWSYFNKFTDNGKDYLPYIEGKTNTPMPLFVKPKHKLSVQDVKDMMRDHYEGTPLDISNDFGAGPYKTPYRLSPLNFKVDGQEYFNERPISTQQSGFVFVAQMRAHKPDLIGGVLWFGVDDANMAVFTPVYCCAT
;
A
#
# COMPACT_ATOMS: atom_id res chain seq x y z
N TYR A 1 -16.30 -25.53 -1.23
CA TYR A 1 -16.38 -25.90 -2.65
C TYR A 1 -15.85 -27.32 -2.88
N PRO A 2 -16.37 -28.10 -3.84
CA PRO A 2 -15.83 -29.39 -4.23
C PRO A 2 -14.37 -29.26 -4.72
N LYS A 3 -13.59 -30.35 -4.60
CA LYS A 3 -12.23 -30.41 -5.15
C LYS A 3 -12.27 -30.24 -6.68
N GLY A 4 -11.36 -29.42 -7.22
CA GLY A 4 -11.28 -29.12 -8.66
C GLY A 4 -12.27 -28.07 -9.17
N THR A 5 -13.02 -27.41 -8.26
CA THR A 5 -13.77 -26.22 -8.63
C THR A 5 -12.78 -25.13 -9.09
N MET A 6 -13.07 -24.47 -10.20
CA MET A 6 -12.27 -23.36 -10.71
C MET A 6 -12.94 -22.02 -10.41
N LEU A 7 -12.14 -21.03 -10.05
CA LEU A 7 -12.52 -19.62 -9.86
C LEU A 7 -12.05 -18.83 -11.06
N LYS A 8 -12.97 -18.16 -11.74
CA LYS A 8 -12.64 -17.21 -12.82
C LYS A 8 -12.06 -15.94 -12.22
N VAL A 9 -10.96 -15.49 -12.78
CA VAL A 9 -10.26 -14.26 -12.39
C VAL A 9 -10.45 -13.21 -13.47
N TYR A 10 -10.84 -12.02 -13.05
CA TYR A 10 -11.02 -10.86 -13.90
C TYR A 10 -10.17 -9.73 -13.37
N GLU A 11 -9.57 -8.96 -14.26
CA GLU A 11 -8.89 -7.72 -13.89
C GLU A 11 -9.88 -6.78 -13.23
N ARG A 12 -9.49 -6.23 -12.09
CA ARG A 12 -10.37 -5.41 -11.26
C ARG A 12 -10.87 -4.15 -11.96
N ASP A 13 -9.99 -3.45 -12.68
CA ASP A 13 -10.29 -2.12 -13.20
C ASP A 13 -11.12 -2.17 -14.49
N THR A 14 -10.88 -3.15 -15.34
CA THR A 14 -11.53 -3.25 -16.66
C THR A 14 -12.56 -4.37 -16.76
N GLY A 15 -12.55 -5.33 -15.82
CA GLY A 15 -13.36 -6.55 -15.91
C GLY A 15 -12.88 -7.53 -16.99
N LYS A 16 -11.67 -7.35 -17.53
CA LYS A 16 -11.08 -8.28 -18.50
C LYS A 16 -10.86 -9.64 -17.86
N TYR A 17 -11.33 -10.69 -18.53
CA TYR A 17 -11.06 -12.07 -18.11
C TYR A 17 -9.58 -12.41 -18.26
N LEU A 18 -8.95 -12.84 -17.18
CA LEU A 18 -7.52 -13.17 -17.13
C LEU A 18 -7.26 -14.68 -17.15
N GLY A 19 -8.15 -15.49 -16.57
CA GLY A 19 -7.97 -16.93 -16.49
C GLY A 19 -8.73 -17.57 -15.34
N GLU A 20 -8.32 -18.78 -14.98
CA GLU A 20 -8.93 -19.53 -13.89
C GLU A 20 -7.87 -20.05 -12.93
N ILE A 21 -8.20 -20.05 -11.63
CA ILE A 21 -7.38 -20.64 -10.56
C ILE A 21 -8.17 -21.69 -9.81
N GLU A 22 -7.51 -22.60 -9.11
CA GLU A 22 -8.19 -23.55 -8.24
C GLU A 22 -8.87 -22.82 -7.07
N GLN A 23 -10.17 -23.07 -6.88
CA GLN A 23 -10.92 -22.52 -5.77
C GLN A 23 -10.57 -23.26 -4.46
N ALA A 24 -10.39 -22.49 -3.37
CA ALA A 24 -10.22 -23.09 -2.06
C ALA A 24 -11.49 -23.88 -1.65
N ARG A 25 -11.30 -24.97 -0.92
CA ARG A 25 -12.44 -25.77 -0.43
C ARG A 25 -13.34 -24.99 0.51
N GLN A 26 -12.77 -24.08 1.28
CA GLN A 26 -13.46 -23.19 2.18
C GLN A 26 -12.95 -21.75 1.96
N THR A 27 -13.87 -20.82 1.95
CA THR A 27 -13.59 -19.39 1.92
C THR A 27 -14.23 -18.72 3.12
N TYR A 28 -13.68 -17.61 3.55
CA TYR A 28 -14.15 -16.80 4.66
C TYR A 28 -14.96 -15.62 4.17
N SER A 29 -15.86 -15.13 5.02
CA SER A 29 -16.65 -13.93 4.75
C SER A 29 -15.74 -12.70 4.72
N VAL A 30 -15.97 -11.82 3.75
CA VAL A 30 -15.20 -10.58 3.54
C VAL A 30 -16.17 -9.41 3.43
N VAL A 31 -15.85 -8.31 4.07
CA VAL A 31 -16.51 -7.03 3.88
C VAL A 31 -15.45 -5.98 3.52
N GLY A 32 -15.54 -5.43 2.30
CA GLY A 32 -14.51 -4.51 1.81
C GLY A 32 -13.11 -5.12 1.94
N ASN A 33 -12.27 -4.50 2.73
CA ASN A 33 -10.87 -4.87 2.93
C ASN A 33 -10.60 -5.70 4.20
N MET A 34 -11.62 -6.28 4.82
CA MET A 34 -11.50 -7.04 6.06
C MET A 34 -12.29 -8.36 5.98
N ASN A 35 -11.78 -9.43 6.61
CA ASN A 35 -12.48 -10.71 6.73
C ASN A 35 -12.98 -10.99 8.15
N GLU A 36 -13.71 -12.09 8.32
CA GLU A 36 -14.33 -12.50 9.58
C GLU A 36 -13.33 -12.86 10.70
N TYR A 37 -12.05 -13.06 10.37
CA TYR A 37 -10.95 -13.27 11.33
C TYR A 37 -10.17 -11.98 11.63
N GLN A 38 -10.73 -10.82 11.29
CA GLN A 38 -10.09 -9.50 11.46
C GLN A 38 -8.81 -9.32 10.63
N VAL A 39 -8.54 -10.16 9.64
CA VAL A 39 -7.45 -9.90 8.69
C VAL A 39 -7.89 -8.76 7.78
N THR A 40 -7.03 -7.77 7.62
CA THR A 40 -7.26 -6.64 6.71
C THR A 40 -6.10 -6.47 5.76
N ILE A 41 -6.40 -6.08 4.52
CA ILE A 41 -5.41 -5.80 3.50
C ILE A 41 -5.76 -4.48 2.82
N GLY A 42 -4.84 -3.50 2.91
CA GLY A 42 -4.86 -2.27 2.14
C GLY A 42 -3.70 -2.25 1.16
N GLU A 43 -3.77 -1.43 0.12
CA GLU A 43 -2.74 -1.40 -0.92
C GLU A 43 -2.50 0.00 -1.49
N THR A 44 -1.37 0.17 -2.16
CA THR A 44 -1.08 1.29 -3.07
C THR A 44 -0.15 0.82 -4.19
N THR A 45 -0.56 1.05 -5.45
CA THR A 45 0.29 0.79 -6.62
C THR A 45 1.45 1.77 -6.67
N PHE A 46 2.68 1.27 -6.85
CA PHE A 46 3.87 2.12 -6.99
C PHE A 46 4.48 2.14 -8.40
N GLY A 47 3.87 1.49 -9.36
CA GLY A 47 4.42 1.36 -10.73
C GLY A 47 5.69 0.51 -10.74
N GLY A 48 6.82 1.10 -10.39
CA GLY A 48 8.11 0.45 -10.41
C GLY A 48 8.73 0.45 -11.81
N ARG A 49 9.58 -0.53 -12.12
CA ARG A 49 10.19 -0.66 -13.45
C ARG A 49 9.17 -1.19 -14.45
N PRO A 50 8.83 -0.44 -15.52
CA PRO A 50 7.77 -0.82 -16.47
C PRO A 50 8.01 -2.16 -17.16
N GLU A 51 9.28 -2.53 -17.39
CA GLU A 51 9.66 -3.78 -18.03
C GLU A 51 9.36 -5.02 -17.17
N LEU A 52 9.01 -4.83 -15.91
CA LEU A 52 8.66 -5.91 -14.98
C LEU A 52 7.15 -6.19 -14.92
N ALA A 53 6.32 -5.36 -15.51
CA ALA A 53 4.90 -5.64 -15.64
C ALA A 53 4.67 -6.87 -16.56
N ASP A 54 3.91 -7.84 -16.06
CA ASP A 54 3.64 -9.10 -16.79
C ASP A 54 2.17 -9.18 -17.20
N SER A 55 1.89 -8.89 -18.47
CA SER A 55 0.54 -9.01 -19.04
C SER A 55 0.08 -10.46 -19.28
N THR A 56 0.90 -11.45 -18.99
CA THR A 56 0.59 -12.88 -19.14
C THR A 56 0.19 -13.55 -17.83
N GLY A 57 0.39 -12.89 -16.69
CA GLY A 57 -0.11 -13.32 -15.39
C GLY A 57 -1.64 -13.30 -15.35
N ILE A 58 -2.24 -14.06 -14.44
CA ILE A 58 -3.70 -14.13 -14.31
C ILE A 58 -4.21 -13.62 -12.95
N ILE A 59 -3.32 -13.15 -12.06
CA ILE A 59 -3.69 -12.57 -10.77
C ILE A 59 -3.31 -11.10 -10.77
N ASP A 60 -4.29 -10.22 -10.81
CA ASP A 60 -4.11 -8.79 -10.59
C ASP A 60 -4.10 -8.44 -9.09
N TYR A 61 -3.64 -7.22 -8.75
CA TYR A 61 -3.51 -6.79 -7.35
C TYR A 61 -4.84 -6.85 -6.56
N GLY A 62 -5.95 -6.45 -7.19
CA GLY A 62 -7.25 -6.44 -6.56
C GLY A 62 -7.82 -7.83 -6.32
N SER A 63 -7.69 -8.74 -7.29
CA SER A 63 -8.03 -10.15 -7.12
C SER A 63 -7.14 -10.80 -6.05
N LEU A 64 -5.85 -10.50 -6.03
CA LEU A 64 -4.89 -11.02 -5.07
C LEU A 64 -5.28 -10.66 -3.63
N LEU A 65 -5.60 -9.39 -3.39
CA LEU A 65 -6.07 -8.87 -2.11
C LEU A 65 -7.34 -9.62 -1.65
N TYR A 66 -8.35 -9.69 -2.53
CA TYR A 66 -9.63 -10.27 -2.19
C TYR A 66 -9.54 -11.78 -1.94
N ILE A 67 -8.80 -12.51 -2.79
CA ILE A 67 -8.57 -13.95 -2.63
C ILE A 67 -7.74 -14.23 -1.37
N GLY A 68 -6.75 -13.38 -1.08
CA GLY A 68 -5.97 -13.43 0.16
C GLY A 68 -6.87 -13.34 1.40
N LEU A 69 -7.78 -12.36 1.43
CA LEU A 69 -8.77 -12.20 2.51
C LEU A 69 -9.71 -13.42 2.62
N GLN A 70 -10.19 -13.95 1.51
CA GLN A 70 -11.08 -15.10 1.52
C GLN A 70 -10.44 -16.40 2.03
N ARG A 71 -9.11 -16.48 2.08
CA ARG A 71 -8.38 -17.74 2.33
C ARG A 71 -7.52 -17.72 3.58
N SER A 72 -7.34 -16.56 4.26
CA SER A 72 -6.44 -16.41 5.40
C SER A 72 -7.15 -16.13 6.72
N ARG A 73 -6.50 -16.53 7.82
CA ARG A 73 -6.92 -16.25 9.20
C ARG A 73 -5.95 -15.37 9.96
N THR A 74 -4.75 -15.17 9.41
CA THR A 74 -3.70 -14.32 9.99
C THR A 74 -2.99 -13.54 8.89
N ALA A 75 -2.30 -12.48 9.26
CA ALA A 75 -1.50 -11.68 8.33
C ALA A 75 -0.42 -12.53 7.64
N ARG A 76 0.29 -13.40 8.37
CA ARG A 76 1.32 -14.30 7.81
C ARG A 76 0.74 -15.31 6.82
N GLU A 77 -0.44 -15.84 7.14
CA GLU A 77 -1.14 -16.76 6.24
C GLU A 77 -1.57 -16.04 4.96
N ALA A 78 -2.03 -14.79 5.06
CA ALA A 78 -2.36 -13.97 3.90
C ALA A 78 -1.12 -13.75 3.00
N ILE A 79 0.01 -13.33 3.57
CA ILE A 79 1.27 -13.17 2.83
C ILE A 79 1.64 -14.45 2.08
N LYS A 80 1.61 -15.59 2.77
CA LYS A 80 1.93 -16.89 2.16
C LYS A 80 0.99 -17.23 1.02
N ILE A 81 -0.32 -17.11 1.21
CA ILE A 81 -1.32 -17.40 0.19
C ILE A 81 -1.15 -16.49 -1.03
N MET A 82 -0.99 -15.19 -0.82
CA MET A 82 -0.81 -14.22 -1.90
C MET A 82 0.44 -14.53 -2.72
N THR A 83 1.55 -14.81 -2.07
CA THR A 83 2.83 -15.09 -2.74
C THR A 83 2.83 -16.46 -3.44
N ASP A 84 2.21 -17.49 -2.87
CA ASP A 84 2.03 -18.81 -3.49
C ASP A 84 1.16 -18.69 -4.77
N LEU A 85 0.05 -17.94 -4.71
CA LEU A 85 -0.84 -17.72 -5.85
C LEU A 85 -0.10 -17.02 -7.01
N VAL A 86 0.64 -15.96 -6.70
CA VAL A 86 1.42 -15.24 -7.71
C VAL A 86 2.52 -16.15 -8.30
N GLN A 87 3.19 -16.94 -7.48
CA GLN A 87 4.20 -17.89 -7.96
C GLN A 87 3.59 -18.95 -8.90
N GLN A 88 2.39 -19.41 -8.61
CA GLN A 88 1.71 -20.44 -9.38
C GLN A 88 1.06 -19.91 -10.65
N TYR A 89 0.44 -18.72 -10.60
CA TYR A 89 -0.45 -18.21 -11.65
C TYR A 89 0.07 -16.96 -12.36
N GLY A 90 1.16 -16.36 -11.88
CA GLY A 90 1.72 -15.11 -12.40
C GLY A 90 1.01 -13.88 -11.86
N TYR A 91 1.69 -12.74 -11.90
CA TYR A 91 1.21 -11.46 -11.37
C TYR A 91 0.97 -10.47 -12.50
N TYR A 92 -0.26 -10.04 -12.68
CA TYR A 92 -0.74 -9.23 -13.82
C TYR A 92 -0.74 -7.72 -13.52
N SER A 93 -0.07 -7.23 -12.52
CA SER A 93 -0.10 -5.80 -12.19
C SER A 93 1.30 -5.18 -12.21
N GLU A 94 1.34 -3.86 -12.10
CA GLU A 94 2.54 -3.11 -11.77
C GLU A 94 3.01 -3.42 -10.34
N GLY A 95 4.02 -2.71 -9.84
CA GLY A 95 4.47 -2.87 -8.47
C GLY A 95 3.41 -2.45 -7.45
N GLU A 96 3.33 -3.19 -6.34
CA GLU A 96 2.30 -3.00 -5.32
C GLU A 96 2.86 -3.06 -3.91
N SER A 97 2.44 -2.10 -3.07
CA SER A 97 2.67 -2.13 -1.62
C SER A 97 1.38 -2.54 -0.93
N PHE A 98 1.44 -3.59 -0.11
CA PHE A 98 0.32 -4.06 0.70
C PHE A 98 0.59 -3.80 2.18
N THR A 99 -0.37 -3.23 2.90
CA THR A 99 -0.45 -3.33 4.35
C THR A 99 -1.33 -4.51 4.71
N ILE A 100 -0.78 -5.51 5.37
CA ILE A 100 -1.48 -6.74 5.76
C ILE A 100 -1.44 -6.82 7.27
N ALA A 101 -2.61 -6.84 7.90
CA ALA A 101 -2.72 -6.81 9.36
C ALA A 101 -3.75 -7.81 9.90
N ASP A 102 -3.49 -8.26 11.12
CA ASP A 102 -4.43 -8.99 11.94
C ASP A 102 -4.42 -8.41 13.38
N PRO A 103 -5.17 -8.95 14.36
CA PRO A 103 -5.19 -8.41 15.73
C PRO A 103 -3.83 -8.38 16.44
N ASN A 104 -2.81 -9.08 15.96
CA ASN A 104 -1.54 -9.29 16.65
C ASN A 104 -0.35 -8.63 15.96
N GLU A 105 -0.39 -8.46 14.63
CA GLU A 105 0.75 -7.96 13.87
C GLU A 105 0.32 -7.23 12.59
N ILE A 106 1.20 -6.33 12.13
CA ILE A 106 1.06 -5.57 10.89
C ILE A 106 2.31 -5.80 10.04
N TRP A 107 2.12 -6.01 8.74
CA TRP A 107 3.17 -6.22 7.76
C TRP A 107 3.03 -5.22 6.61
N ILE A 108 4.17 -4.71 6.14
CA ILE A 108 4.26 -4.05 4.85
C ILE A 108 4.90 -5.04 3.88
N MET A 109 4.19 -5.39 2.82
CA MET A 109 4.71 -6.23 1.75
C MET A 109 4.79 -5.44 0.44
N GLU A 110 5.92 -5.47 -0.22
CA GLU A 110 6.12 -4.89 -1.54
C GLU A 110 6.41 -5.99 -2.55
N MET A 111 5.76 -5.92 -3.71
CA MET A 111 5.78 -6.94 -4.74
C MET A 111 5.82 -6.30 -6.13
N ILE A 112 6.56 -6.90 -7.06
CA ILE A 112 6.53 -6.55 -8.47
C ILE A 112 6.77 -7.78 -9.34
N GLY A 113 6.19 -7.84 -10.52
CA GLY A 113 6.38 -8.91 -11.48
C GLY A 113 7.84 -9.09 -11.93
N LYS A 114 8.09 -10.10 -12.74
CA LYS A 114 9.42 -10.41 -13.29
C LYS A 114 9.54 -10.08 -14.79
N GLY A 115 8.50 -9.48 -15.34
CA GLY A 115 8.39 -9.17 -16.76
C GLY A 115 7.75 -10.30 -17.58
N PRO A 116 7.38 -10.02 -18.83
CA PRO A 116 6.65 -10.94 -19.69
C PRO A 116 7.33 -12.30 -19.84
N GLY A 117 6.55 -13.35 -19.64
CA GLY A 117 7.01 -14.73 -19.80
C GLY A 117 7.77 -15.32 -18.61
N ILE A 118 8.02 -14.56 -17.53
CA ILE A 118 8.63 -15.06 -16.31
C ILE A 118 7.57 -15.08 -15.21
N ARG A 119 7.05 -16.26 -14.93
CA ARG A 119 5.99 -16.43 -13.92
C ARG A 119 6.47 -16.10 -12.51
N GLY A 120 5.59 -15.50 -11.70
CA GLY A 120 5.87 -15.14 -10.33
C GLY A 120 6.15 -13.64 -10.14
N ALA A 121 6.59 -13.30 -8.96
CA ALA A 121 7.00 -11.95 -8.60
C ALA A 121 8.23 -11.99 -7.69
N VAL A 122 8.95 -10.89 -7.61
CA VAL A 122 9.87 -10.62 -6.50
C VAL A 122 9.13 -9.80 -5.46
N TRP A 123 9.36 -10.13 -4.20
CA TRP A 123 8.66 -9.49 -3.09
C TRP A 123 9.46 -9.54 -1.80
N VAL A 124 9.15 -8.62 -0.92
CA VAL A 124 9.64 -8.58 0.47
C VAL A 124 8.52 -8.12 1.38
N ALA A 125 8.39 -8.72 2.55
CA ALA A 125 7.47 -8.32 3.59
C ALA A 125 8.23 -8.11 4.90
N VAL A 126 7.98 -6.99 5.58
CA VAL A 126 8.59 -6.66 6.87
C VAL A 126 7.52 -6.34 7.89
N ARG A 127 7.68 -6.87 9.10
CA ARG A 127 6.75 -6.64 10.21
C ARG A 127 6.98 -5.23 10.78
N VAL A 128 5.89 -4.51 10.98
CA VAL A 128 5.93 -3.21 11.67
C VAL A 128 6.15 -3.46 13.17
N PRO A 129 7.17 -2.85 13.80
CA PRO A 129 7.35 -2.98 15.24
C PRO A 129 6.14 -2.45 16.03
N ASP A 130 5.82 -3.09 17.13
CA ASP A 130 4.58 -2.83 17.91
C ASP A 130 4.47 -1.41 18.46
N ASP A 131 5.60 -0.69 18.61
CA ASP A 131 5.67 0.68 19.08
C ASP A 131 5.88 1.72 17.97
N CYS A 132 5.71 1.31 16.71
CA CYS A 132 5.94 2.15 15.54
C CYS A 132 4.68 2.31 14.69
N ILE A 133 4.71 3.35 13.88
CA ILE A 133 3.79 3.57 12.76
C ILE A 133 4.56 3.48 11.43
N SER A 134 3.84 3.14 10.37
CA SER A 134 4.34 3.13 9.02
C SER A 134 3.29 3.68 8.05
N ALA A 135 3.73 4.06 6.87
CA ALA A 135 2.84 4.45 5.78
C ALA A 135 3.50 4.18 4.43
N HIS A 136 2.70 3.95 3.41
CA HIS A 136 3.09 3.95 2.00
C HIS A 136 2.03 4.68 1.17
N ALA A 137 2.45 5.25 0.07
CA ALA A 137 1.58 6.07 -0.76
C ALA A 137 2.08 6.09 -2.20
N ASN A 138 1.84 5.01 -2.95
CA ASN A 138 2.21 4.84 -4.36
C ASN A 138 3.73 4.93 -4.65
N GLN A 139 4.57 4.58 -3.67
CA GLN A 139 6.02 4.41 -3.83
C GLN A 139 6.50 3.26 -2.97
N SER A 140 7.38 2.42 -3.52
CA SER A 140 8.10 1.39 -2.75
C SER A 140 9.01 2.05 -1.72
N ARG A 141 8.99 1.58 -0.48
CA ARG A 141 9.70 2.18 0.65
C ARG A 141 10.58 1.21 1.43
N ILE A 142 10.50 -0.10 1.14
CA ILE A 142 11.40 -1.06 1.76
C ILE A 142 12.78 -0.95 1.10
N HIS A 143 13.71 -0.30 1.80
CA HIS A 143 15.10 -0.22 1.38
C HIS A 143 15.84 -1.49 1.81
N GLN A 144 16.75 -1.40 2.77
CA GLN A 144 17.43 -2.56 3.35
C GLN A 144 16.49 -3.29 4.32
N PHE A 145 16.64 -4.59 4.38
CA PHE A 145 15.91 -5.46 5.31
C PHE A 145 16.82 -6.60 5.78
N ASP A 146 16.59 -7.08 6.99
CA ASP A 146 17.42 -8.15 7.56
C ASP A 146 16.96 -9.52 7.05
N MET A 147 17.71 -10.08 6.12
CA MET A 147 17.46 -11.40 5.53
C MET A 147 17.60 -12.57 6.54
N ASN A 148 18.21 -12.32 7.68
CA ASN A 148 18.40 -13.32 8.73
C ASN A 148 17.28 -13.30 9.77
N ASP A 149 16.52 -12.22 9.88
CA ASP A 149 15.38 -12.09 10.78
C ASP A 149 14.15 -12.80 10.21
N LYS A 150 14.06 -14.11 10.45
CA LYS A 150 12.95 -14.94 9.96
C LYS A 150 11.63 -14.69 10.67
N GLU A 151 11.65 -13.98 11.79
CA GLU A 151 10.46 -13.63 12.55
C GLU A 151 9.80 -12.38 11.97
N ASN A 152 10.59 -11.36 11.58
CA ASN A 152 10.09 -10.07 11.16
C ASN A 152 10.32 -9.76 9.67
N CYS A 153 10.89 -10.70 8.90
CA CYS A 153 11.15 -10.53 7.49
C CYS A 153 10.87 -11.80 6.69
N MET A 154 10.08 -11.66 5.63
CA MET A 154 9.84 -12.67 4.61
C MET A 154 10.14 -12.10 3.24
N TYR A 155 10.65 -12.91 2.30
CA TYR A 155 10.98 -12.44 0.96
C TYR A 155 11.05 -13.59 -0.06
N SER A 156 10.91 -13.28 -1.34
CA SER A 156 11.07 -14.25 -2.41
C SER A 156 12.53 -14.73 -2.48
N PRO A 157 12.78 -16.04 -2.65
CA PRO A 157 14.15 -16.60 -2.62
C PRO A 157 15.11 -15.94 -3.60
N ASP A 158 14.58 -15.41 -4.68
CA ASP A 158 15.35 -14.82 -5.78
C ASP A 158 15.33 -13.28 -5.78
N VAL A 159 14.83 -12.61 -4.73
CA VAL A 159 14.71 -11.15 -4.66
C VAL A 159 16.02 -10.40 -4.95
N VAL A 160 17.17 -10.94 -4.55
CA VAL A 160 18.48 -10.33 -4.83
C VAL A 160 19.10 -10.86 -6.13
N SER A 161 19.03 -12.19 -6.36
CA SER A 161 19.64 -12.79 -7.55
C SER A 161 18.98 -12.29 -8.83
N PHE A 162 17.66 -12.12 -8.84
CA PHE A 162 16.93 -11.56 -9.97
C PHE A 162 17.33 -10.10 -10.24
N ALA A 163 17.51 -9.27 -9.19
CA ALA A 163 17.99 -7.90 -9.37
C ALA A 163 19.40 -7.86 -9.98
N ARG A 164 20.28 -8.79 -9.60
CA ARG A 164 21.62 -8.92 -10.22
C ARG A 164 21.55 -9.36 -11.67
N GLU A 165 20.75 -10.35 -11.97
CA GLU A 165 20.54 -10.85 -13.35
C GLU A 165 20.07 -9.73 -14.27
N LYS A 166 19.16 -8.88 -13.79
CA LYS A 166 18.65 -7.72 -14.55
C LYS A 166 19.58 -6.50 -14.54
N GLY A 167 20.68 -6.55 -13.80
CA GLY A 167 21.62 -5.42 -13.71
C GLY A 167 21.13 -4.26 -12.83
N TYR A 168 20.09 -4.48 -12.01
CA TYR A 168 19.55 -3.45 -11.11
C TYR A 168 20.34 -3.31 -9.81
N PHE A 169 21.14 -4.30 -9.48
CA PHE A 169 21.98 -4.32 -8.28
C PHE A 169 23.29 -5.09 -8.51
N ASN A 170 24.39 -4.53 -8.01
CA ASN A 170 25.73 -5.15 -8.15
C ASN A 170 26.55 -5.03 -6.85
N GLY A 171 25.90 -5.17 -5.70
CA GLY A 171 26.51 -5.06 -4.38
C GLY A 171 26.52 -6.36 -3.59
N VAL A 172 26.91 -6.30 -2.33
CA VAL A 172 26.76 -7.40 -1.37
C VAL A 172 25.34 -7.41 -0.81
N ASN A 173 24.83 -8.59 -0.43
CA ASN A 173 23.41 -8.75 -0.05
C ASN A 173 22.94 -7.78 1.05
N LYS A 174 23.81 -7.47 2.03
CA LYS A 174 23.47 -6.55 3.14
C LYS A 174 23.15 -5.11 2.69
N ASP A 175 23.63 -4.72 1.51
CA ASP A 175 23.44 -3.37 0.94
C ASP A 175 22.26 -3.35 -0.06
N PHE A 176 21.59 -4.50 -0.26
CA PHE A 176 20.48 -4.59 -1.17
C PHE A 176 19.29 -3.76 -0.67
N SER A 177 18.76 -2.93 -1.56
CA SER A 177 17.54 -2.15 -1.33
C SER A 177 16.48 -2.57 -2.35
N PHE A 178 15.35 -3.06 -1.86
CA PHE A 178 14.23 -3.45 -2.73
C PHE A 178 13.74 -2.26 -3.55
N SER A 179 13.45 -1.15 -2.87
CA SER A 179 12.96 0.07 -3.51
C SER A 179 13.91 0.60 -4.58
N LEU A 180 15.22 0.71 -4.31
CA LEU A 180 16.19 1.19 -5.30
C LEU A 180 16.34 0.25 -6.49
N ALA A 181 16.27 -1.06 -6.25
CA ALA A 181 16.39 -2.05 -7.31
C ALA A 181 15.17 -2.07 -8.24
N TYR A 182 13.97 -2.07 -7.67
CA TYR A 182 12.74 -2.36 -8.39
C TYR A 182 11.82 -1.16 -8.66
N ALA A 183 11.94 -0.10 -7.87
CA ALA A 183 11.12 1.10 -7.98
C ALA A 183 11.93 2.37 -7.64
N PRO A 184 12.97 2.71 -8.44
CA PRO A 184 13.80 3.88 -8.16
C PRO A 184 12.94 5.15 -8.13
N LEU A 185 13.14 5.94 -7.08
CA LEU A 185 12.39 7.16 -6.84
C LEU A 185 12.74 8.24 -7.87
N ASP A 186 11.74 8.82 -8.50
CA ASP A 186 11.87 10.04 -9.27
C ASP A 186 11.34 11.27 -8.50
N PHE A 187 11.42 12.46 -9.12
CA PHE A 187 10.94 13.68 -8.49
C PHE A 187 9.42 13.69 -8.33
N GLY A 188 8.69 13.15 -9.31
CA GLY A 188 7.22 13.03 -9.27
C GLY A 188 6.76 12.16 -8.10
N ALA A 189 7.33 10.97 -7.98
CA ALA A 189 7.05 10.07 -6.87
C ALA A 189 7.40 10.69 -5.50
N ARG A 190 8.48 11.46 -5.41
CA ARG A 190 8.84 12.21 -4.21
C ARG A 190 7.76 13.20 -3.79
N ARG A 191 7.22 13.96 -4.73
CA ARG A 191 6.23 15.02 -4.48
C ARG A 191 4.80 14.50 -4.37
N PHE A 192 4.41 13.52 -5.18
CA PHE A 192 3.06 12.93 -5.12
C PHE A 192 2.92 11.85 -4.06
N CYS A 193 3.97 11.06 -3.84
CA CYS A 193 3.88 9.86 -3.02
C CYS A 193 4.51 10.08 -1.64
N GLU A 194 5.82 10.30 -1.57
CA GLU A 194 6.53 10.44 -0.32
C GLU A 194 6.09 11.67 0.50
N ALA A 195 5.61 12.75 -0.14
CA ALA A 195 5.07 13.89 0.58
C ALA A 195 3.85 13.53 1.46
N ARG A 196 3.00 12.59 1.03
CA ARG A 196 1.88 12.09 1.85
C ARG A 196 2.35 11.31 3.06
N VAL A 197 3.38 10.49 2.89
CA VAL A 197 4.02 9.78 4.02
C VAL A 197 4.67 10.77 4.98
N TRP A 198 5.36 11.78 4.44
CA TRP A 198 5.94 12.85 5.25
C TRP A 198 4.88 13.58 6.08
N SER A 199 3.74 13.93 5.49
CA SER A 199 2.66 14.60 6.23
C SER A 199 2.20 13.77 7.43
N TYR A 200 2.01 12.45 7.22
CA TYR A 200 1.66 11.52 8.29
C TYR A 200 2.71 11.50 9.40
N PHE A 201 3.98 11.37 9.05
CA PHE A 201 5.06 11.36 10.04
C PHE A 201 5.22 12.71 10.73
N ASN A 202 5.12 13.83 9.99
CA ASN A 202 5.19 15.17 10.56
C ASN A 202 4.08 15.44 11.59
N LYS A 203 2.88 14.92 11.37
CA LYS A 203 1.74 15.09 12.27
C LYS A 203 1.92 14.30 13.58
N PHE A 204 2.46 13.10 13.52
CA PHE A 204 2.45 12.16 14.63
C PHE A 204 3.81 11.90 15.30
N THR A 205 4.90 12.50 14.82
CA THR A 205 6.23 12.36 15.43
C THR A 205 6.83 13.72 15.80
N ASP A 206 7.75 13.74 16.74
CA ASP A 206 8.41 14.98 17.18
C ASP A 206 9.41 15.50 16.16
N ASN A 207 10.00 14.61 15.37
CA ASN A 207 11.04 14.91 14.38
C ASN A 207 10.56 14.85 12.92
N GLY A 208 9.27 14.75 12.66
CA GLY A 208 8.73 14.60 11.31
C GLY A 208 9.11 15.75 10.36
N LYS A 209 9.21 16.98 10.89
CA LYS A 209 9.68 18.16 10.12
C LYS A 209 11.10 18.00 9.56
N ASP A 210 11.94 17.18 10.18
CA ASP A 210 13.33 16.99 9.77
C ASP A 210 13.44 16.22 8.43
N TYR A 211 12.35 15.59 8.00
CA TYR A 211 12.27 14.89 6.71
C TYR A 211 11.82 15.81 5.54
N LEU A 212 11.40 17.05 5.81
CA LEU A 212 10.99 17.98 4.75
C LEU A 212 12.07 18.21 3.68
N PRO A 213 13.38 18.33 4.00
CA PRO A 213 14.42 18.46 2.99
C PRO A 213 14.48 17.31 1.98
N TYR A 214 14.08 16.09 2.39
CA TYR A 214 13.95 14.95 1.47
C TYR A 214 12.81 15.17 0.47
N ILE A 215 11.64 15.62 0.95
CA ILE A 215 10.48 15.91 0.09
C ILE A 215 10.77 17.07 -0.86
N GLU A 216 11.56 18.06 -0.44
CA GLU A 216 11.98 19.19 -1.27
C GLU A 216 13.11 18.86 -2.27
N GLY A 217 13.64 17.63 -2.24
CA GLY A 217 14.75 17.22 -3.11
C GLY A 217 16.12 17.78 -2.70
N LYS A 218 16.24 18.35 -1.49
CA LYS A 218 17.50 18.89 -0.95
C LYS A 218 18.45 17.81 -0.45
N THR A 219 17.94 16.62 -0.17
CA THR A 219 18.71 15.42 0.20
C THR A 219 18.11 14.18 -0.44
N ASN A 220 18.93 13.15 -0.63
CA ASN A 220 18.50 11.84 -1.11
C ASN A 220 18.39 10.79 -0.01
N THR A 221 18.62 11.16 1.25
CA THR A 221 18.43 10.25 2.39
C THR A 221 16.94 9.98 2.58
N PRO A 222 16.45 8.75 2.37
CA PRO A 222 15.04 8.46 2.46
C PRO A 222 14.53 8.56 3.91
N MET A 223 13.24 8.80 4.06
CA MET A 223 12.59 8.67 5.37
C MET A 223 12.63 7.22 5.84
N PRO A 224 12.73 6.96 7.15
CA PRO A 224 12.65 5.61 7.68
C PRO A 224 11.29 4.96 7.33
N LEU A 225 11.28 3.63 7.20
CA LEU A 225 10.04 2.89 6.96
C LEU A 225 9.13 2.91 8.19
N PHE A 226 9.72 2.87 9.38
CA PHE A 226 9.04 2.86 10.68
C PHE A 226 9.49 4.05 11.53
N VAL A 227 8.53 4.69 12.21
CA VAL A 227 8.80 5.80 13.13
C VAL A 227 7.99 5.62 14.41
N LYS A 228 8.55 6.07 15.54
CA LYS A 228 7.83 6.07 16.82
C LYS A 228 6.90 7.27 16.89
N PRO A 229 5.60 7.06 17.10
CA PRO A 229 4.68 8.17 17.30
C PRO A 229 4.88 8.79 18.69
N LYS A 230 4.61 10.09 18.81
CA LYS A 230 4.67 10.82 20.09
C LYS A 230 3.60 10.40 21.11
N HIS A 231 2.55 9.72 20.68
CA HIS A 231 1.52 9.11 21.49
C HIS A 231 0.86 7.94 20.75
N LYS A 232 0.13 7.09 21.47
CA LYS A 232 -0.67 6.03 20.82
C LYS A 232 -1.78 6.66 20.00
N LEU A 233 -1.90 6.26 18.72
CA LEU A 233 -2.93 6.76 17.84
C LEU A 233 -4.27 6.11 18.13
N SER A 234 -5.31 6.91 18.17
CA SER A 234 -6.69 6.46 18.21
C SER A 234 -7.24 6.24 16.79
N VAL A 235 -8.39 5.59 16.68
CA VAL A 235 -9.13 5.49 15.42
C VAL A 235 -9.47 6.88 14.87
N GLN A 236 -9.73 7.86 15.75
CA GLN A 236 -10.02 9.22 15.34
C GLN A 236 -8.79 9.90 14.72
N ASP A 237 -7.60 9.72 15.30
CA ASP A 237 -6.37 10.27 14.73
C ASP A 237 -6.15 9.75 13.30
N VAL A 238 -6.44 8.47 13.04
CA VAL A 238 -6.31 7.90 11.69
C VAL A 238 -7.39 8.44 10.75
N LYS A 239 -8.63 8.59 11.20
CA LYS A 239 -9.70 9.23 10.41
C LYS A 239 -9.35 10.67 10.04
N ASP A 240 -8.80 11.44 10.99
CA ASP A 240 -8.40 12.84 10.75
C ASP A 240 -7.17 12.90 9.84
N MET A 241 -6.29 11.90 9.90
CA MET A 241 -5.19 11.76 8.97
C MET A 241 -5.65 11.50 7.53
N MET A 242 -6.68 10.69 7.35
CA MET A 242 -7.26 10.44 6.02
C MET A 242 -7.88 11.72 5.39
N ARG A 243 -8.12 12.76 6.21
CA ARG A 243 -8.63 14.07 5.77
C ARG A 243 -7.54 15.12 5.53
N ASP A 244 -6.27 14.76 5.63
CA ASP A 244 -5.14 15.68 5.56
C ASP A 244 -4.95 16.30 4.17
N HIS A 245 -4.71 17.62 4.16
CA HIS A 245 -4.38 18.43 2.98
C HIS A 245 -3.10 19.23 3.20
N TYR A 246 -2.18 18.70 4.01
CA TYR A 246 -0.93 19.35 4.41
C TYR A 246 -1.12 20.60 5.28
N GLU A 247 -2.25 20.74 5.98
CA GLU A 247 -2.60 21.92 6.76
C GLU A 247 -1.50 22.30 7.76
N GLY A 248 -1.15 23.59 7.78
CA GLY A 248 -0.14 24.15 8.67
C GLY A 248 1.31 23.81 8.31
N THR A 249 1.54 23.26 7.11
CA THR A 249 2.88 22.94 6.59
C THR A 249 3.25 23.85 5.39
N PRO A 250 4.52 23.83 4.93
CA PRO A 250 4.88 24.52 3.68
C PRO A 250 4.19 24.00 2.41
N LEU A 251 3.53 22.83 2.47
CA LEU A 251 2.79 22.22 1.37
C LEU A 251 1.26 22.43 1.51
N ASP A 252 0.82 23.23 2.46
CA ASP A 252 -0.61 23.50 2.72
C ASP A 252 -1.34 23.98 1.48
N ILE A 253 -2.17 23.11 0.92
CA ILE A 253 -2.86 23.37 -0.34
C ILE A 253 -3.99 24.39 -0.23
N SER A 254 -4.38 24.80 0.98
CA SER A 254 -5.32 25.91 1.21
C SER A 254 -4.69 27.29 1.05
N ASN A 255 -3.36 27.37 1.03
CA ASN A 255 -2.59 28.59 0.93
C ASN A 255 -1.87 28.78 -0.40
N ASP A 256 -1.95 27.81 -1.31
CA ASP A 256 -1.33 27.92 -2.61
C ASP A 256 -2.23 28.61 -3.65
N PHE A 257 -1.68 28.81 -4.86
CA PHE A 257 -2.38 29.43 -5.96
C PHE A 257 -3.65 28.70 -6.39
N GLY A 258 -3.67 27.37 -6.27
CA GLY A 258 -4.82 26.54 -6.65
C GLY A 258 -6.00 26.61 -5.67
N ALA A 259 -5.82 27.18 -4.48
CA ALA A 259 -6.87 27.30 -3.47
C ALA A 259 -7.95 28.33 -3.83
N GLY A 260 -7.63 29.28 -4.69
CA GLY A 260 -8.53 30.35 -5.10
C GLY A 260 -8.89 31.32 -3.95
N PRO A 261 -9.89 32.20 -4.18
CA PRO A 261 -10.22 33.28 -3.25
C PRO A 261 -10.81 32.80 -1.92
N TYR A 262 -11.34 31.57 -1.88
CA TYR A 262 -11.95 30.97 -0.68
C TYR A 262 -11.00 30.06 0.10
N LYS A 263 -9.74 29.95 -0.33
CA LYS A 263 -8.73 29.10 0.31
C LYS A 263 -9.21 27.66 0.49
N THR A 264 -9.90 27.12 -0.50
CA THR A 264 -10.43 25.77 -0.43
C THR A 264 -9.32 24.73 -0.58
N PRO A 265 -9.26 23.69 0.27
CA PRO A 265 -8.34 22.57 0.08
C PRO A 265 -8.77 21.63 -1.05
N TYR A 266 -9.97 21.78 -1.58
CA TYR A 266 -10.47 20.95 -2.68
C TYR A 266 -9.88 21.38 -4.01
N ARG A 267 -9.26 20.45 -4.73
CA ARG A 267 -8.73 20.69 -6.06
C ARG A 267 -9.80 20.45 -7.12
N LEU A 268 -10.29 21.55 -7.72
CA LEU A 268 -11.15 21.48 -8.90
C LEU A 268 -10.34 21.38 -10.20
N SER A 269 -9.05 21.70 -10.15
CA SER A 269 -8.13 21.64 -11.28
C SER A 269 -7.39 20.29 -11.34
N PRO A 270 -6.95 19.84 -12.53
CA PRO A 270 -6.17 18.62 -12.65
C PRO A 270 -4.85 18.74 -11.85
N LEU A 271 -4.35 17.59 -11.35
CA LEU A 271 -3.08 17.54 -10.65
C LEU A 271 -1.89 17.88 -11.56
N ASN A 272 -1.99 17.55 -12.84
CA ASN A 272 -0.99 17.85 -13.87
C ASN A 272 -1.58 18.77 -14.92
N PHE A 273 -0.83 19.77 -15.34
CA PHE A 273 -1.24 20.71 -16.39
C PHE A 273 -0.03 21.27 -17.14
N LYS A 274 -0.26 21.89 -18.30
CA LYS A 274 0.79 22.50 -19.12
C LYS A 274 0.49 23.99 -19.32
N VAL A 275 1.53 24.82 -19.22
CA VAL A 275 1.51 26.24 -19.58
C VAL A 275 2.69 26.48 -20.51
N ASP A 276 2.43 27.02 -21.71
CA ASP A 276 3.45 27.33 -22.73
C ASP A 276 4.40 26.12 -23.02
N GLY A 277 3.85 24.92 -23.02
CA GLY A 277 4.61 23.67 -23.25
C GLY A 277 5.40 23.16 -22.03
N GLN A 278 5.48 23.92 -20.96
CA GLN A 278 6.09 23.50 -19.70
C GLN A 278 5.08 22.72 -18.85
N GLU A 279 5.49 21.56 -18.33
CA GLU A 279 4.67 20.76 -17.43
C GLU A 279 4.77 21.28 -16.00
N TYR A 280 3.62 21.33 -15.35
CA TYR A 280 3.45 21.67 -13.94
C TYR A 280 2.57 20.62 -13.26
N PHE A 281 2.73 20.48 -11.96
CA PHE A 281 1.86 19.65 -11.13
C PHE A 281 1.62 20.30 -9.76
N ASN A 282 0.52 19.91 -9.13
CA ASN A 282 0.25 20.19 -7.72
C ASN A 282 0.58 18.95 -6.89
N GLU A 283 0.99 19.13 -5.64
CA GLU A 283 1.10 18.02 -4.70
C GLU A 283 -0.25 17.33 -4.52
N ARG A 284 -0.20 16.01 -4.43
CA ARG A 284 -1.38 15.20 -4.14
C ARG A 284 -1.47 14.99 -2.62
N PRO A 285 -2.52 15.51 -1.93
CA PRO A 285 -2.70 15.28 -0.50
C PRO A 285 -3.20 13.85 -0.23
N ILE A 286 -3.29 13.47 1.06
CA ILE A 286 -3.90 12.21 1.47
C ILE A 286 -5.39 12.23 1.14
N SER A 287 -6.11 13.28 1.56
CA SER A 287 -7.48 13.51 1.11
C SER A 287 -7.48 14.14 -0.27
N THR A 288 -8.05 13.47 -1.24
CA THR A 288 -8.09 13.93 -2.62
C THR A 288 -9.45 13.60 -3.25
N GLN A 289 -9.98 14.54 -4.03
CA GLN A 289 -11.24 14.39 -4.75
C GLN A 289 -11.30 13.21 -5.73
N GLN A 290 -10.18 12.54 -5.98
CA GLN A 290 -10.10 11.34 -6.80
C GLN A 290 -10.45 10.06 -6.03
N SER A 291 -10.58 10.15 -4.69
CA SER A 291 -10.95 9.01 -3.86
C SER A 291 -12.40 8.64 -4.07
N GLY A 292 -12.69 7.37 -4.35
CA GLY A 292 -14.07 6.86 -4.43
C GLY A 292 -14.59 6.37 -3.08
N PHE A 293 -13.70 6.06 -2.16
CA PHE A 293 -14.02 5.63 -0.79
C PHE A 293 -12.80 5.77 0.12
N VAL A 294 -13.05 5.70 1.40
CA VAL A 294 -12.04 5.69 2.47
C VAL A 294 -12.42 4.69 3.53
N PHE A 295 -11.43 4.04 4.14
CA PHE A 295 -11.70 3.19 5.30
C PHE A 295 -10.60 3.28 6.36
N VAL A 296 -10.97 2.98 7.59
CA VAL A 296 -10.05 2.71 8.70
C VAL A 296 -10.42 1.34 9.27
N ALA A 297 -9.47 0.42 9.25
CA ALA A 297 -9.65 -0.91 9.82
C ALA A 297 -9.17 -0.92 11.27
N GLN A 298 -10.01 -1.40 12.18
CA GLN A 298 -9.70 -1.56 13.59
C GLN A 298 -9.83 -3.03 13.97
N MET A 299 -8.73 -3.64 14.41
CA MET A 299 -8.69 -4.99 14.92
C MET A 299 -8.55 -4.96 16.45
N ARG A 300 -9.28 -5.84 17.17
CA ARG A 300 -9.34 -5.85 18.64
C ARG A 300 -9.14 -7.28 19.16
N ALA A 301 -7.90 -7.66 19.44
CA ALA A 301 -7.51 -9.00 19.89
C ALA A 301 -8.26 -9.50 21.14
N HIS A 302 -8.76 -8.58 21.99
CA HIS A 302 -9.50 -8.90 23.21
C HIS A 302 -11.00 -9.17 22.99
N LYS A 303 -11.47 -9.10 21.74
CA LYS A 303 -12.86 -9.38 21.35
C LYS A 303 -12.94 -10.65 20.51
N PRO A 304 -14.06 -11.38 20.55
CA PRO A 304 -14.32 -12.45 19.58
C PRO A 304 -14.24 -11.92 18.14
N ASP A 305 -13.74 -12.72 17.21
CA ASP A 305 -13.52 -12.31 15.82
C ASP A 305 -14.76 -11.71 15.16
N LEU A 306 -15.94 -12.28 15.40
CA LEU A 306 -17.20 -11.79 14.84
C LEU A 306 -17.49 -10.30 15.11
N ILE A 307 -16.98 -9.76 16.22
CA ILE A 307 -17.19 -8.37 16.62
C ILE A 307 -15.87 -7.62 16.86
N GLY A 308 -14.75 -8.30 16.74
CA GLY A 308 -13.42 -7.76 16.98
C GLY A 308 -12.96 -6.79 15.91
N GLY A 309 -13.18 -7.17 14.65
CA GLY A 309 -12.88 -6.34 13.48
C GLY A 309 -13.99 -5.33 13.21
N VAL A 310 -13.60 -4.08 13.00
CA VAL A 310 -14.50 -3.01 12.55
C VAL A 310 -13.87 -2.32 11.35
N LEU A 311 -14.57 -2.33 10.24
CA LEU A 311 -14.23 -1.54 9.07
C LEU A 311 -15.03 -0.23 9.15
N TRP A 312 -14.35 0.86 9.50
CA TRP A 312 -14.94 2.20 9.45
C TRP A 312 -14.89 2.66 7.99
N PHE A 313 -16.01 2.63 7.31
CA PHE A 313 -16.10 2.86 5.88
C PHE A 313 -16.82 4.18 5.56
N GLY A 314 -16.27 4.95 4.64
CA GLY A 314 -16.86 6.17 4.09
C GLY A 314 -16.80 6.17 2.57
N VAL A 315 -17.78 6.78 1.95
CA VAL A 315 -17.86 6.95 0.48
C VAL A 315 -17.31 8.31 0.11
N ASP A 316 -16.72 8.41 -1.08
CA ASP A 316 -16.20 9.64 -1.65
C ASP A 316 -14.91 10.14 -0.97
N ASP A 317 -14.50 11.39 -1.20
CA ASP A 317 -13.33 12.01 -0.59
C ASP A 317 -13.40 11.95 0.94
N ALA A 318 -12.33 11.52 1.56
CA ALA A 318 -12.22 11.36 3.02
C ALA A 318 -12.59 12.62 3.80
N ASN A 319 -12.37 13.80 3.21
CA ASN A 319 -12.70 15.09 3.83
C ASN A 319 -14.20 15.24 4.15
N MET A 320 -15.06 14.74 3.26
CA MET A 320 -16.52 14.82 3.40
C MET A 320 -17.14 13.52 3.91
N ALA A 321 -16.36 12.43 3.96
CA ALA A 321 -16.88 11.11 4.30
C ALA A 321 -17.32 10.99 5.75
N VAL A 322 -18.49 10.39 5.96
CA VAL A 322 -18.96 9.90 7.25
C VAL A 322 -18.50 8.44 7.40
N PHE A 323 -17.69 8.16 8.40
CA PHE A 323 -17.18 6.82 8.67
C PHE A 323 -18.25 5.96 9.39
N THR A 324 -18.85 5.06 8.67
CA THR A 324 -19.84 4.10 9.20
C THR A 324 -19.15 2.81 9.65
N PRO A 325 -19.41 2.30 10.87
CA PRO A 325 -18.85 1.02 11.31
C PRO A 325 -19.52 -0.14 10.58
N VAL A 326 -18.73 -1.01 9.96
CA VAL A 326 -19.18 -2.22 9.28
C VAL A 326 -18.48 -3.44 9.88
N TYR A 327 -19.20 -4.53 10.06
CA TYR A 327 -18.72 -5.80 10.62
C TYR A 327 -18.87 -6.92 9.61
N CYS A 328 -17.93 -7.85 9.54
CA CYS A 328 -18.02 -9.01 8.66
C CYS A 328 -19.19 -9.95 8.99
N CYS A 329 -19.67 -9.93 10.21
CA CYS A 329 -20.83 -10.71 10.66
C CYS A 329 -22.19 -10.02 10.41
N ALA A 330 -22.19 -8.79 9.90
CA ALA A 330 -23.44 -8.10 9.56
C ALA A 330 -24.11 -8.78 8.34
N THR A 331 -25.35 -9.23 8.52
CA THR A 331 -26.18 -9.88 7.49
C THR A 331 -27.31 -8.97 7.07
#